data_e1ca47f694e204d30ce598374aa776eb
#
_entry.id   e1ca47f694e204d30ce598374aa776eb
#
_cell.length_a   1.000
_cell.length_b   1.000
_cell.length_c   1.000
_cell.angle_alpha   90.00
_cell.angle_beta   90.00
_cell.angle_gamma   90.00
#
_symmetry.space_group_name_H-M   'P 1'
#
loop_
_entity.id
_entity.type
_entity.pdbx_description
1 polymer ?
#
loop_
_entity_poly.entity_id
_entity_poly.type
_entity_poly.pdbx_seq_one_letter_code
_entity_poly.pdbx_strand_id
1 'polypeptide(L)'
;MKHVHFVGIGGAGMSGIAEVLATLRYQVSGSDIAESAATRRLRTLGVAVTIGHRAENARGADAVVVSTAVAPDNPEVLAARERGVPIVPRALMLAELMRLKQGIAIAGTHGKTTTTSLIASVLAEGGLDPTFVIGGRLLASDANARLGSGDFLVAEADESDASFLYLTPVLAVVTNIDADHLETYGQDFGKLTRAFVDFVQRLPFYGVAVLCTDDPHVRAILPEIAKPVVTYGLVEDAQLRAANVTNAGGRMRFVAEGQGSALAVELALAGTHNVQNALAAIAVGREVGVPDAAIARALAEFKGVGRRFQRHGDVALAAGGTFTLIDDYGHHPVEMAATLAAARESFPGRRIVLVFQPHRYTRTRDLFEDFVRVLSTTDSLVLADVYPAGETPIVAADGRALARAVRVAGRVEPVFVESIGDVAATIRDVARDGDVVVTMGAGSIGSVPAQLSAAT
;
A
#
# COMPACT_ATOMS: atom_id res chain seq x y z
N MET A 1 8.27 29.49 8.42
CA MET A 1 8.72 28.13 8.80
C MET A 1 9.87 27.76 7.86
N LYS A 2 11.04 27.49 8.41
CA LYS A 2 12.25 27.14 7.64
C LYS A 2 12.80 25.76 8.02
N HIS A 3 12.70 25.38 9.30
CA HIS A 3 13.22 24.12 9.83
C HIS A 3 12.10 23.23 10.34
N VAL A 4 11.97 22.03 9.76
CA VAL A 4 10.98 21.01 10.12
C VAL A 4 11.69 19.76 10.64
N HIS A 5 11.32 19.32 11.83
CA HIS A 5 11.85 18.11 12.47
C HIS A 5 10.85 16.98 12.44
N PHE A 6 11.29 15.76 12.07
CA PHE A 6 10.44 14.58 11.95
C PHE A 6 10.81 13.55 13.02
N VAL A 7 9.84 13.12 13.82
CA VAL A 7 10.01 12.02 14.79
C VAL A 7 9.54 10.72 14.14
N GLY A 8 10.42 9.72 14.06
CA GLY A 8 10.19 8.49 13.27
C GLY A 8 10.34 8.72 11.76
N ILE A 9 11.37 9.46 11.35
CA ILE A 9 11.57 9.96 9.99
C ILE A 9 11.74 8.83 8.94
N GLY A 10 12.16 7.64 9.36
CA GLY A 10 12.36 6.47 8.47
C GLY A 10 11.08 5.74 8.09
N GLY A 11 9.94 6.07 8.71
CA GLY A 11 8.64 5.54 8.31
C GLY A 11 8.29 5.90 6.87
N ALA A 12 7.62 4.99 6.12
CA ALA A 12 7.38 5.15 4.67
C ALA A 12 6.71 6.49 4.31
N GLY A 13 5.62 6.85 5.00
CA GLY A 13 4.94 8.12 4.76
C GLY A 13 5.70 9.34 5.31
N MET A 14 6.51 9.18 6.36
CA MET A 14 7.30 10.27 6.95
C MET A 14 8.49 10.62 6.06
N SER A 15 9.24 9.60 5.61
CA SER A 15 10.43 9.78 4.77
C SER A 15 10.10 10.44 3.43
N GLY A 16 8.96 10.09 2.84
CA GLY A 16 8.49 10.69 1.60
C GLY A 16 8.22 12.19 1.72
N ILE A 17 7.51 12.60 2.76
CA ILE A 17 7.25 14.03 3.03
C ILE A 17 8.55 14.78 3.33
N ALA A 18 9.44 14.19 4.14
CA ALA A 18 10.75 14.76 4.47
C ALA A 18 11.62 14.94 3.20
N GLU A 19 11.62 13.99 2.28
CA GLU A 19 12.33 14.07 1.00
C GLU A 19 11.80 15.22 0.13
N VAL A 20 10.48 15.35 0.00
CA VAL A 20 9.85 16.45 -0.75
C VAL A 20 10.22 17.81 -0.13
N LEU A 21 10.11 17.97 1.18
CA LEU A 21 10.48 19.22 1.87
C LEU A 21 11.96 19.56 1.71
N ALA A 22 12.85 18.57 1.86
CA ALA A 22 14.29 18.77 1.67
C ALA A 22 14.61 19.24 0.23
N THR A 23 13.94 18.65 -0.77
CA THR A 23 14.10 19.04 -2.17
C THR A 23 13.53 20.45 -2.44
N LEU A 24 12.47 20.85 -1.73
CA LEU A 24 11.93 22.22 -1.72
C LEU A 24 12.83 23.19 -0.94
N ARG A 25 14.01 22.76 -0.46
CA ARG A 25 15.01 23.55 0.27
C ARG A 25 14.57 24.01 1.66
N TYR A 26 13.62 23.32 2.28
CA TYR A 26 13.44 23.45 3.73
C TYR A 26 14.62 22.80 4.44
N GLN A 27 15.00 23.36 5.60
CA GLN A 27 15.88 22.66 6.51
C GLN A 27 15.09 21.52 7.15
N VAL A 28 15.50 20.28 6.88
CA VAL A 28 14.84 19.09 7.41
C VAL A 28 15.79 18.35 8.34
N SER A 29 15.29 17.98 9.49
CA SER A 29 15.96 17.07 10.42
C SER A 29 14.99 16.01 10.92
N GLY A 30 15.49 14.96 11.52
CA GLY A 30 14.62 13.98 12.15
C GLY A 30 15.36 12.92 12.93
N SER A 31 14.60 12.11 13.62
CA SER A 31 15.08 11.00 14.43
C SER A 31 14.35 9.70 14.08
N ASP A 32 14.99 8.58 14.34
CA ASP A 32 14.38 7.24 14.24
C ASP A 32 14.98 6.31 15.28
N ILE A 33 14.27 5.22 15.61
CA ILE A 33 14.78 4.20 16.56
C ILE A 33 15.90 3.36 15.97
N ALA A 34 15.92 3.19 14.64
CA ALA A 34 16.89 2.35 13.94
C ALA A 34 17.29 2.94 12.58
N GLU A 35 18.46 2.54 12.11
CA GLU A 35 18.88 2.84 10.75
C GLU A 35 18.12 1.97 9.74
N SER A 36 17.68 2.58 8.65
CA SER A 36 16.94 1.94 7.57
C SER A 36 17.43 2.43 6.20
N ALA A 37 16.97 1.82 5.12
CA ALA A 37 17.24 2.31 3.76
C ALA A 37 16.70 3.75 3.58
N ALA A 38 15.54 4.06 4.17
CA ALA A 38 14.93 5.40 4.11
C ALA A 38 15.80 6.44 4.83
N THR A 39 16.27 6.15 6.05
CA THR A 39 17.13 7.07 6.81
C THR A 39 18.48 7.31 6.12
N ARG A 40 19.07 6.28 5.49
CA ARG A 40 20.29 6.43 4.70
C ARG A 40 20.06 7.32 3.47
N ARG A 41 18.96 7.08 2.73
CA ARG A 41 18.58 7.90 1.57
C ARG A 41 18.40 9.36 1.96
N LEU A 42 17.69 9.65 3.04
CA LEU A 42 17.48 11.02 3.50
C LEU A 42 18.80 11.74 3.82
N ARG A 43 19.78 11.04 4.43
CA ARG A 43 21.11 11.59 4.65
C ARG A 43 21.83 11.97 3.34
N THR A 44 21.67 11.18 2.27
CA THR A 44 22.24 11.54 0.93
C THR A 44 21.61 12.79 0.33
N LEU A 45 20.40 13.16 0.76
CA LEU A 45 19.70 14.38 0.39
C LEU A 45 20.02 15.58 1.32
N GLY A 46 20.96 15.42 2.24
CA GLY A 46 21.37 16.48 3.18
C GLY A 46 20.48 16.62 4.42
N VAL A 47 19.57 15.68 4.66
CA VAL A 47 18.73 15.67 5.87
C VAL A 47 19.54 15.21 7.08
N ALA A 48 19.49 15.97 8.18
CA ALA A 48 20.12 15.61 9.42
C ALA A 48 19.31 14.53 10.16
N VAL A 49 19.75 13.26 10.09
CA VAL A 49 19.05 12.12 10.72
C VAL A 49 19.85 11.59 11.91
N THR A 50 19.21 11.57 13.08
CA THR A 50 19.75 11.02 14.34
C THR A 50 19.08 9.69 14.67
N ILE A 51 19.85 8.71 15.15
CA ILE A 51 19.32 7.47 15.69
C ILE A 51 19.14 7.59 17.20
N GLY A 52 17.93 7.25 17.66
CA GLY A 52 17.47 7.44 19.02
C GLY A 52 16.76 8.77 19.23
N HIS A 53 15.74 8.74 20.09
CA HIS A 53 14.91 9.89 20.42
C HIS A 53 15.49 10.64 21.63
N ARG A 54 15.76 11.94 21.48
CA ARG A 54 16.27 12.82 22.54
C ARG A 54 15.71 14.23 22.40
N ALA A 55 15.44 14.90 23.50
CA ALA A 55 14.87 16.26 23.53
C ALA A 55 15.67 17.28 22.69
N GLU A 56 17.00 17.09 22.60
CA GLU A 56 17.90 17.96 21.86
C GLU A 56 17.74 17.88 20.35
N ASN A 57 17.25 16.74 19.81
CA ASN A 57 17.11 16.52 18.37
C ASN A 57 16.14 17.54 17.72
N ALA A 58 15.10 17.96 18.46
CA ALA A 58 14.10 18.93 18.00
C ALA A 58 14.51 20.40 18.26
N ARG A 59 15.78 20.66 18.68
CA ARG A 59 16.23 22.04 18.99
C ARG A 59 16.27 22.90 17.72
N GLY A 60 15.64 24.07 17.78
CA GLY A 60 15.60 25.02 16.67
C GLY A 60 14.65 24.69 15.55
N ALA A 61 13.84 23.65 15.70
CA ALA A 61 12.76 23.37 14.77
C ALA A 61 11.62 24.39 14.91
N ASP A 62 11.06 24.81 13.78
CA ASP A 62 9.86 25.66 13.72
C ASP A 62 8.58 24.82 13.83
N ALA A 63 8.65 23.52 13.48
CA ALA A 63 7.58 22.56 13.64
C ALA A 63 8.16 21.14 13.84
N VAL A 64 7.46 20.32 14.61
CA VAL A 64 7.78 18.90 14.82
C VAL A 64 6.67 18.04 14.22
N VAL A 65 7.02 17.20 13.24
CA VAL A 65 6.09 16.31 12.57
C VAL A 65 6.11 14.94 13.23
N VAL A 66 4.93 14.40 13.52
CA VAL A 66 4.75 13.10 14.18
C VAL A 66 3.76 12.23 13.41
N SER A 67 3.95 10.90 13.47
CA SER A 67 2.95 9.93 13.06
C SER A 67 2.19 9.37 14.28
N THR A 68 1.11 8.64 14.03
CA THR A 68 0.34 7.94 15.07
C THR A 68 1.14 6.86 15.81
N ALA A 69 2.24 6.38 15.23
CA ALA A 69 3.15 5.44 15.88
C ALA A 69 4.06 6.07 16.95
N VAL A 70 4.15 7.40 17.01
CA VAL A 70 4.98 8.13 17.99
C VAL A 70 4.21 8.28 19.30
N ALA A 71 4.77 7.74 20.39
CA ALA A 71 4.14 7.82 21.69
C ALA A 71 4.06 9.30 22.20
N PRO A 72 2.98 9.68 22.90
CA PRO A 72 2.79 11.04 23.39
C PRO A 72 3.86 11.52 24.40
N ASP A 73 4.54 10.59 25.04
CA ASP A 73 5.64 10.80 26.00
C ASP A 73 7.04 10.78 25.36
N ASN A 74 7.11 10.72 24.02
CA ASN A 74 8.39 10.81 23.32
C ASN A 74 9.13 12.09 23.71
N PRO A 75 10.46 12.02 24.06
CA PRO A 75 11.20 13.15 24.59
C PRO A 75 11.27 14.37 23.64
N GLU A 76 11.22 14.15 22.33
CA GLU A 76 11.21 15.23 21.33
C GLU A 76 9.85 15.92 21.29
N VAL A 77 8.75 15.15 21.44
CA VAL A 77 7.38 15.67 21.52
C VAL A 77 7.19 16.50 22.78
N LEU A 78 7.67 16.00 23.93
CA LEU A 78 7.61 16.74 25.19
C LEU A 78 8.41 18.03 25.11
N ALA A 79 9.65 17.99 24.59
CA ALA A 79 10.48 19.18 24.43
C ALA A 79 9.87 20.21 23.46
N ALA A 80 9.18 19.78 22.41
CA ALA A 80 8.46 20.66 21.51
C ALA A 80 7.31 21.37 22.23
N ARG A 81 6.51 20.64 23.04
CA ARG A 81 5.42 21.20 23.85
C ARG A 81 5.93 22.26 24.83
N GLU A 82 6.99 21.95 25.60
CA GLU A 82 7.59 22.86 26.56
C GLU A 82 8.07 24.16 25.93
N ARG A 83 8.54 24.10 24.67
CA ARG A 83 9.03 25.27 23.93
C ARG A 83 7.97 25.98 23.12
N GLY A 84 6.72 25.53 23.14
CA GLY A 84 5.63 26.07 22.31
C GLY A 84 5.81 25.85 20.81
N VAL A 85 6.62 24.84 20.40
CA VAL A 85 6.80 24.49 18.99
C VAL A 85 5.58 23.65 18.52
N PRO A 86 4.95 24.00 17.40
CA PRO A 86 3.82 23.25 16.86
C PRO A 86 4.17 21.78 16.60
N ILE A 87 3.30 20.88 17.09
CA ILE A 87 3.35 19.45 16.79
C ILE A 87 2.32 19.18 15.69
N VAL A 88 2.83 18.75 14.55
CA VAL A 88 2.05 18.61 13.31
C VAL A 88 1.87 17.12 12.98
N PRO A 89 0.66 16.59 12.92
CA PRO A 89 0.42 15.25 12.40
C PRO A 89 0.97 15.11 10.97
N ARG A 90 1.52 13.93 10.64
CA ARG A 90 2.04 13.58 9.31
C ARG A 90 1.08 13.95 8.18
N ALA A 91 -0.19 13.61 8.33
CA ALA A 91 -1.20 13.87 7.31
C ALA A 91 -1.49 15.36 7.11
N LEU A 92 -1.41 16.16 8.18
CA LEU A 92 -1.56 17.61 8.07
C LEU A 92 -0.37 18.24 7.34
N MET A 93 0.84 17.72 7.52
CA MET A 93 2.00 18.14 6.74
C MET A 93 1.86 17.75 5.27
N LEU A 94 1.34 16.56 4.97
CA LEU A 94 1.03 16.15 3.60
C LEU A 94 -0.06 17.05 2.99
N ALA A 95 -1.09 17.43 3.74
CA ALA A 95 -2.12 18.35 3.30
C ALA A 95 -1.54 19.74 2.95
N GLU A 96 -0.58 20.24 3.74
CA GLU A 96 0.10 21.49 3.43
C GLU A 96 0.94 21.40 2.15
N LEU A 97 1.61 20.26 1.90
CA LEU A 97 2.29 20.03 0.62
C LEU A 97 1.28 19.96 -0.54
N MET A 98 0.13 19.31 -0.33
CA MET A 98 -0.92 19.18 -1.34
C MET A 98 -1.51 20.56 -1.75
N ARG A 99 -1.56 21.52 -0.83
CA ARG A 99 -2.00 22.91 -1.11
C ARG A 99 -1.09 23.67 -2.07
N LEU A 100 0.16 23.24 -2.22
CA LEU A 100 1.12 23.86 -3.14
C LEU A 100 0.95 23.37 -4.59
N LYS A 101 0.13 22.34 -4.82
CA LYS A 101 -0.07 21.68 -6.10
C LYS A 101 -1.54 21.24 -6.26
N GLN A 102 -1.90 20.78 -7.43
CA GLN A 102 -3.19 20.14 -7.66
C GLN A 102 -3.15 18.71 -7.09
N GLY A 103 -3.81 18.52 -5.95
CA GLY A 103 -3.78 17.25 -5.23
C GLY A 103 -4.64 16.17 -5.89
N ILE A 104 -4.08 14.98 -6.08
CA ILE A 104 -4.80 13.75 -6.44
C ILE A 104 -4.65 12.80 -5.27
N ALA A 105 -5.73 12.52 -4.55
CA ALA A 105 -5.72 11.70 -3.34
C ALA A 105 -6.42 10.37 -3.57
N ILE A 106 -5.76 9.27 -3.25
CA ILE A 106 -6.24 7.91 -3.48
C ILE A 106 -6.59 7.28 -2.12
N ALA A 107 -7.88 7.15 -1.86
CA ALA A 107 -8.45 6.51 -0.68
C ALA A 107 -9.02 5.14 -1.01
N GLY A 108 -9.37 4.40 0.03
CA GLY A 108 -9.96 3.06 -0.02
C GLY A 108 -9.22 2.10 0.88
N THR A 109 -9.87 1.05 1.34
CA THR A 109 -9.26 0.09 2.26
C THR A 109 -8.12 -0.67 1.58
N HIS A 110 -8.31 -1.13 0.34
CA HIS A 110 -7.35 -1.91 -0.43
C HIS A 110 -6.98 -1.24 -1.76
N GLY A 111 -5.77 -1.52 -2.28
CA GLY A 111 -5.34 -1.08 -3.60
C GLY A 111 -4.75 0.34 -3.68
N LYS A 112 -4.76 1.14 -2.60
CA LYS A 112 -4.25 2.52 -2.56
C LYS A 112 -2.85 2.66 -3.18
N THR A 113 -1.90 1.92 -2.67
CA THR A 113 -0.48 1.99 -3.08
C THR A 113 -0.29 1.71 -4.58
N THR A 114 -0.92 0.65 -5.07
CA THR A 114 -0.84 0.28 -6.50
C THR A 114 -1.49 1.34 -7.38
N THR A 115 -2.69 1.80 -7.02
CA THR A 115 -3.43 2.83 -7.77
C THR A 115 -2.66 4.15 -7.80
N THR A 116 -2.13 4.61 -6.66
CA THR A 116 -1.28 5.81 -6.57
C THR A 116 -0.06 5.69 -7.48
N SER A 117 0.58 4.53 -7.50
CA SER A 117 1.76 4.26 -8.32
C SER A 117 1.44 4.24 -9.82
N LEU A 118 0.31 3.63 -10.21
CA LEU A 118 -0.17 3.62 -11.59
C LEU A 118 -0.50 5.04 -12.06
N ILE A 119 -1.22 5.83 -11.26
CA ILE A 119 -1.55 7.23 -11.56
C ILE A 119 -0.25 8.04 -11.73
N ALA A 120 0.68 7.96 -10.77
CA ALA A 120 1.96 8.67 -10.86
C ALA A 120 2.73 8.30 -12.14
N SER A 121 2.72 7.03 -12.55
CA SER A 121 3.37 6.55 -13.77
C SER A 121 2.66 7.04 -15.03
N VAL A 122 1.33 7.06 -15.06
CA VAL A 122 0.51 7.58 -16.17
C VAL A 122 0.76 9.07 -16.37
N LEU A 123 0.77 9.85 -15.29
CA LEU A 123 1.03 11.28 -15.37
C LEU A 123 2.47 11.57 -15.83
N ALA A 124 3.45 10.80 -15.34
CA ALA A 124 4.85 10.94 -15.75
C ALA A 124 5.04 10.62 -17.24
N GLU A 125 4.45 9.52 -17.74
CA GLU A 125 4.48 9.16 -19.17
C GLU A 125 3.74 10.19 -20.05
N GLY A 126 2.71 10.84 -19.49
CA GLY A 126 2.02 11.97 -20.12
C GLY A 126 2.81 13.27 -20.12
N GLY A 127 4.04 13.30 -19.58
CA GLY A 127 4.90 14.50 -19.53
C GLY A 127 4.51 15.50 -18.43
N LEU A 128 3.65 15.13 -17.49
CA LEU A 128 3.15 16.01 -16.42
C LEU A 128 4.09 16.06 -15.19
N ASP A 129 5.13 15.24 -15.17
CA ASP A 129 6.15 15.16 -14.09
C ASP A 129 5.60 15.39 -12.66
N PRO A 130 4.73 14.50 -12.15
CA PRO A 130 4.06 14.73 -10.88
C PRO A 130 5.00 14.60 -9.68
N THR A 131 4.71 15.34 -8.61
CA THR A 131 5.16 14.99 -7.26
C THR A 131 4.35 13.80 -6.79
N PHE A 132 4.97 12.82 -6.13
CA PHE A 132 4.22 11.71 -5.53
C PHE A 132 4.73 11.36 -4.13
N VAL A 133 3.80 10.89 -3.29
CA VAL A 133 4.07 10.31 -1.96
C VAL A 133 3.26 9.01 -1.84
N ILE A 134 3.94 7.87 -1.82
CA ILE A 134 3.36 6.53 -1.89
C ILE A 134 3.76 5.74 -0.64
N GLY A 135 2.86 4.94 -0.08
CA GLY A 135 3.13 4.08 1.07
C GLY A 135 4.07 2.90 0.77
N GLY A 136 4.29 2.59 -0.51
CA GLY A 136 5.22 1.58 -1.01
C GLY A 136 6.36 2.19 -1.82
N ARG A 137 7.25 1.34 -2.33
CA ARG A 137 8.40 1.73 -3.16
C ARG A 137 8.09 1.47 -4.63
N LEU A 138 8.01 2.51 -5.43
CA LEU A 138 7.84 2.41 -6.88
C LEU A 138 9.13 1.86 -7.52
N LEU A 139 9.06 0.67 -8.11
CA LEU A 139 10.26 -0.03 -8.61
C LEU A 139 10.94 0.68 -9.79
N ALA A 140 10.20 1.47 -10.57
CA ALA A 140 10.75 2.23 -11.69
C ALA A 140 11.71 3.35 -11.27
N SER A 141 11.44 4.01 -10.13
CA SER A 141 12.24 5.14 -9.60
C SER A 141 13.03 4.78 -8.35
N ASP A 142 12.84 3.56 -7.83
CA ASP A 142 13.43 3.11 -6.57
C ASP A 142 13.13 4.02 -5.39
N ALA A 143 11.95 4.66 -5.39
CA ALA A 143 11.57 5.69 -4.43
C ALA A 143 10.12 5.50 -3.96
N ASN A 144 9.83 5.94 -2.73
CA ASN A 144 8.48 6.05 -2.19
C ASN A 144 7.94 7.49 -2.29
N ALA A 145 8.79 8.44 -2.62
CA ALA A 145 8.39 9.81 -2.93
C ALA A 145 9.37 10.46 -3.90
N ARG A 146 8.88 11.45 -4.66
CA ARG A 146 9.68 12.28 -5.54
C ARG A 146 9.01 13.63 -5.73
N LEU A 147 9.79 14.71 -5.67
CA LEU A 147 9.35 16.02 -6.11
C LEU A 147 9.43 16.09 -7.64
N GLY A 148 8.29 16.27 -8.30
CA GLY A 148 8.21 16.58 -9.72
C GLY A 148 8.10 18.08 -9.95
N SER A 149 8.47 18.52 -11.17
CA SER A 149 8.37 19.91 -11.59
C SER A 149 6.94 20.32 -11.99
N GLY A 150 6.07 19.36 -12.25
CA GLY A 150 4.69 19.59 -12.72
C GLY A 150 3.74 20.03 -11.59
N ASP A 151 2.51 20.33 -11.97
CA ASP A 151 1.50 20.94 -11.11
C ASP A 151 0.79 19.94 -10.19
N PHE A 152 0.94 18.64 -10.42
CA PHE A 152 0.20 17.61 -9.66
C PHE A 152 1.00 17.04 -8.49
N LEU A 153 0.29 16.74 -7.40
CA LEU A 153 0.75 15.92 -6.29
C LEU A 153 -0.16 14.73 -6.11
N VAL A 154 0.38 13.51 -6.31
CA VAL A 154 -0.34 12.24 -6.18
C VAL A 154 0.03 11.61 -4.84
N ALA A 155 -0.95 11.34 -3.99
CA ALA A 155 -0.70 10.79 -2.65
C ALA A 155 -1.76 9.80 -2.20
N GLU A 156 -1.35 8.85 -1.37
CA GLU A 156 -2.28 7.99 -0.65
C GLU A 156 -3.01 8.78 0.44
N ALA A 157 -4.31 8.53 0.55
CA ALA A 157 -5.20 9.07 1.55
C ALA A 157 -5.55 7.95 2.56
N ASP A 158 -4.96 8.03 3.75
CA ASP A 158 -5.02 6.95 4.75
C ASP A 158 -6.26 7.11 5.63
N GLU A 159 -7.19 6.17 5.52
CA GLU A 159 -8.41 6.12 6.33
C GLU A 159 -8.19 5.49 7.70
N SER A 160 -7.09 4.77 7.90
CA SER A 160 -6.86 3.96 9.10
C SER A 160 -6.87 4.75 10.41
N ASP A 161 -6.49 6.03 10.36
CA ASP A 161 -6.51 6.98 11.48
C ASP A 161 -7.40 8.20 11.22
N ALA A 162 -8.28 8.13 10.23
CA ALA A 162 -9.14 9.21 9.73
C ALA A 162 -8.37 10.45 9.21
N SER A 163 -7.06 10.34 9.06
CA SER A 163 -6.18 11.47 8.68
C SER A 163 -6.37 11.92 7.22
N PHE A 164 -6.94 11.08 6.37
CA PHE A 164 -7.31 11.45 5.00
C PHE A 164 -8.30 12.64 4.95
N LEU A 165 -9.04 12.86 6.03
CA LEU A 165 -9.93 14.02 6.17
C LEU A 165 -9.18 15.36 6.26
N TYR A 166 -7.88 15.41 6.45
CA TYR A 166 -7.11 16.67 6.37
C TYR A 166 -6.78 17.06 4.93
N LEU A 167 -6.81 16.11 3.99
CA LEU A 167 -6.44 16.36 2.60
C LEU A 167 -7.50 17.18 1.87
N THR A 168 -7.06 18.02 0.95
CA THR A 168 -7.92 18.89 0.12
C THR A 168 -7.56 18.69 -1.36
N PRO A 169 -7.85 17.50 -1.93
CA PRO A 169 -7.53 17.21 -3.30
C PRO A 169 -8.45 17.93 -4.30
N VAL A 170 -8.03 18.00 -5.56
CA VAL A 170 -8.89 18.36 -6.70
C VAL A 170 -9.45 17.12 -7.40
N LEU A 171 -8.75 15.97 -7.26
CA LEU A 171 -9.22 14.67 -7.71
C LEU A 171 -9.14 13.68 -6.54
N ALA A 172 -10.24 12.99 -6.25
CA ALA A 172 -10.29 11.96 -5.20
C ALA A 172 -10.67 10.62 -5.82
N VAL A 173 -9.87 9.60 -5.56
CA VAL A 173 -10.17 8.22 -5.95
C VAL A 173 -10.62 7.45 -4.73
N VAL A 174 -11.69 6.63 -4.84
CA VAL A 174 -12.05 5.63 -3.83
C VAL A 174 -12.10 4.27 -4.49
N THR A 175 -11.22 3.38 -4.06
CA THR A 175 -11.07 2.04 -4.65
C THR A 175 -12.10 1.05 -4.11
N ASN A 176 -12.30 1.03 -2.81
CA ASN A 176 -13.26 0.18 -2.09
C ASN A 176 -13.40 0.67 -0.65
N ILE A 177 -14.43 0.18 0.06
CA ILE A 177 -14.66 0.43 1.48
C ILE A 177 -14.91 -0.90 2.16
N ASP A 178 -13.99 -1.34 3.02
CA ASP A 178 -14.09 -2.62 3.74
C ASP A 178 -13.97 -2.38 5.26
N ALA A 179 -14.41 -3.35 6.04
CA ALA A 179 -14.44 -3.29 7.50
C ALA A 179 -13.04 -3.53 8.10
N ASP A 180 -12.07 -2.66 7.82
CA ASP A 180 -10.76 -2.64 8.47
C ASP A 180 -10.60 -1.34 9.29
N HIS A 181 -9.71 -1.34 10.27
CA HIS A 181 -9.39 -0.17 11.13
C HIS A 181 -10.61 0.44 11.86
N LEU A 182 -11.62 -0.39 12.20
CA LEU A 182 -12.86 0.08 12.83
C LEU A 182 -12.64 0.68 14.23
N GLU A 183 -11.53 0.41 14.90
CA GLU A 183 -11.19 1.02 16.20
C GLU A 183 -11.20 2.56 16.11
N THR A 184 -10.69 3.13 15.01
CA THR A 184 -10.68 4.57 14.75
C THR A 184 -12.09 5.15 14.65
N TYR A 185 -13.05 4.33 14.22
CA TYR A 185 -14.43 4.71 14.00
C TYR A 185 -15.37 4.21 15.10
N GLY A 186 -14.81 3.76 16.24
CA GLY A 186 -15.59 3.26 17.38
C GLY A 186 -16.34 1.97 17.09
N GLN A 187 -15.76 1.07 16.31
CA GLN A 187 -16.32 -0.21 15.87
C GLN A 187 -17.62 -0.05 15.06
N ASP A 188 -17.78 1.09 14.38
CA ASP A 188 -18.97 1.45 13.61
C ASP A 188 -18.65 1.63 12.14
N PHE A 189 -19.05 0.66 11.32
CA PHE A 189 -18.84 0.69 9.87
C PHE A 189 -19.56 1.87 9.20
N GLY A 190 -20.72 2.30 9.73
CA GLY A 190 -21.42 3.48 9.22
C GLY A 190 -20.62 4.78 9.39
N LYS A 191 -19.84 4.91 10.49
CA LYS A 191 -18.94 6.05 10.67
C LYS A 191 -17.76 6.01 9.70
N LEU A 192 -17.21 4.84 9.42
CA LEU A 192 -16.19 4.68 8.39
C LEU A 192 -16.73 5.10 7.02
N THR A 193 -17.88 4.58 6.62
CA THR A 193 -18.54 4.92 5.35
C THR A 193 -18.81 6.42 5.27
N ARG A 194 -19.31 7.05 6.35
CA ARG A 194 -19.53 8.49 6.43
C ARG A 194 -18.24 9.28 6.25
N ALA A 195 -17.12 8.83 6.80
CA ALA A 195 -15.83 9.48 6.63
C ALA A 195 -15.38 9.50 5.15
N PHE A 196 -15.68 8.44 4.37
CA PHE A 196 -15.44 8.45 2.92
C PHE A 196 -16.32 9.48 2.20
N VAL A 197 -17.59 9.61 2.56
CA VAL A 197 -18.45 10.68 2.03
C VAL A 197 -17.86 12.05 2.36
N ASP A 198 -17.47 12.28 3.62
CA ASP A 198 -16.91 13.55 4.06
C ASP A 198 -15.58 13.85 3.36
N PHE A 199 -14.75 12.84 3.09
CA PHE A 199 -13.52 12.98 2.30
C PHE A 199 -13.82 13.45 0.87
N VAL A 200 -14.74 12.80 0.18
CA VAL A 200 -15.12 13.18 -1.19
C VAL A 200 -15.77 14.57 -1.22
N GLN A 201 -16.55 14.94 -0.23
CA GLN A 201 -17.17 16.28 -0.13
C GLN A 201 -16.13 17.40 0.07
N ARG A 202 -14.88 17.12 0.46
CA ARG A 202 -13.79 18.10 0.53
C ARG A 202 -13.27 18.57 -0.83
N LEU A 203 -13.61 17.86 -1.91
CA LEU A 203 -13.32 18.33 -3.26
C LEU A 203 -13.89 19.74 -3.48
N PRO A 204 -13.19 20.62 -4.18
CA PRO A 204 -13.78 21.89 -4.64
C PRO A 204 -14.94 21.62 -5.60
N PHE A 205 -15.74 22.64 -5.89
CA PHE A 205 -16.93 22.48 -6.75
C PHE A 205 -16.60 22.01 -8.18
N TYR A 206 -15.38 22.22 -8.62
CA TYR A 206 -14.85 21.79 -9.93
C TYR A 206 -14.03 20.48 -9.84
N GLY A 207 -13.85 19.94 -8.64
CA GLY A 207 -13.10 18.70 -8.44
C GLY A 207 -13.91 17.47 -8.82
N VAL A 208 -13.24 16.37 -9.13
CA VAL A 208 -13.87 15.13 -9.61
C VAL A 208 -13.57 13.97 -8.66
N ALA A 209 -14.60 13.20 -8.33
CA ALA A 209 -14.51 11.93 -7.62
C ALA A 209 -14.46 10.75 -8.61
N VAL A 210 -13.46 9.89 -8.51
CA VAL A 210 -13.29 8.67 -9.33
C VAL A 210 -13.60 7.47 -8.44
N LEU A 211 -14.74 6.81 -8.62
CA LEU A 211 -15.34 5.89 -7.66
C LEU A 211 -15.53 4.49 -8.27
N CYS A 212 -15.02 3.44 -7.59
CA CYS A 212 -15.15 2.05 -8.03
C CYS A 212 -16.54 1.49 -7.72
N THR A 213 -17.37 1.29 -8.73
CA THR A 213 -18.73 0.76 -8.56
C THR A 213 -18.82 -0.77 -8.50
N ASP A 214 -17.71 -1.48 -8.62
CA ASP A 214 -17.67 -2.91 -8.31
C ASP A 214 -17.81 -3.16 -6.80
N ASP A 215 -17.40 -2.18 -5.98
CA ASP A 215 -17.55 -2.25 -4.53
C ASP A 215 -18.96 -1.81 -4.11
N PRO A 216 -19.72 -2.65 -3.38
CA PRO A 216 -21.10 -2.34 -3.01
C PRO A 216 -21.21 -1.17 -2.03
N HIS A 217 -20.21 -0.94 -1.18
CA HIS A 217 -20.21 0.16 -0.21
C HIS A 217 -19.86 1.49 -0.88
N VAL A 218 -18.94 1.49 -1.86
CA VAL A 218 -18.69 2.66 -2.70
C VAL A 218 -19.95 3.01 -3.52
N ARG A 219 -20.63 2.00 -4.08
CA ARG A 219 -21.90 2.20 -4.78
C ARG A 219 -22.98 2.79 -3.87
N ALA A 220 -23.05 2.35 -2.63
CA ALA A 220 -24.04 2.81 -1.67
C ALA A 220 -23.89 4.30 -1.31
N ILE A 221 -22.69 4.85 -1.34
CA ILE A 221 -22.48 6.28 -1.03
C ILE A 221 -22.68 7.21 -2.22
N LEU A 222 -22.79 6.72 -3.45
CA LEU A 222 -22.96 7.56 -4.65
C LEU A 222 -24.09 8.60 -4.53
N PRO A 223 -25.31 8.26 -4.01
CA PRO A 223 -26.38 9.22 -3.86
C PRO A 223 -26.10 10.38 -2.90
N GLU A 224 -25.10 10.22 -2.01
CA GLU A 224 -24.71 11.24 -1.04
C GLU A 224 -23.65 12.20 -1.57
N ILE A 225 -23.04 11.90 -2.74
CA ILE A 225 -21.94 12.67 -3.31
C ILE A 225 -22.50 13.82 -4.17
N ALA A 226 -22.30 15.07 -3.71
CA ALA A 226 -22.71 16.27 -4.42
C ALA A 226 -21.57 16.89 -5.26
N LYS A 227 -20.67 16.07 -5.79
CA LYS A 227 -19.52 16.47 -6.62
C LYS A 227 -19.63 15.80 -7.99
N PRO A 228 -18.93 16.30 -9.03
CA PRO A 228 -18.77 15.56 -10.27
C PRO A 228 -18.17 14.19 -9.99
N VAL A 229 -18.79 13.13 -10.54
CA VAL A 229 -18.37 11.75 -10.33
C VAL A 229 -18.06 11.09 -11.66
N VAL A 230 -16.98 10.35 -11.69
CA VAL A 230 -16.65 9.35 -12.69
C VAL A 230 -16.67 7.99 -12.03
N THR A 231 -17.56 7.11 -12.45
CA THR A 231 -17.61 5.72 -11.97
C THR A 231 -16.77 4.81 -12.85
N TYR A 232 -16.07 3.86 -12.22
CA TYR A 232 -15.31 2.85 -12.93
C TYR A 232 -15.50 1.45 -12.33
N GLY A 233 -15.28 0.41 -13.14
CA GLY A 233 -15.39 -0.97 -12.70
C GLY A 233 -15.44 -1.98 -13.84
N LEU A 234 -15.80 -3.22 -13.50
CA LEU A 234 -16.07 -4.31 -14.43
C LEU A 234 -17.56 -4.41 -14.75
N VAL A 235 -18.42 -3.80 -13.91
CA VAL A 235 -19.86 -3.82 -14.04
C VAL A 235 -20.32 -2.98 -15.23
N GLU A 236 -21.44 -3.39 -15.85
CA GLU A 236 -21.92 -2.79 -17.11
C GLU A 236 -22.35 -1.32 -16.97
N ASP A 237 -22.78 -0.90 -15.79
CA ASP A 237 -23.27 0.45 -15.52
C ASP A 237 -22.17 1.45 -15.11
N ALA A 238 -20.91 1.01 -15.03
CA ALA A 238 -19.78 1.90 -14.82
C ALA A 238 -19.53 2.78 -16.05
N GLN A 239 -19.27 4.09 -15.85
CA GLN A 239 -18.96 5.04 -16.93
C GLN A 239 -17.65 4.72 -17.65
N LEU A 240 -16.68 4.12 -16.94
CA LEU A 240 -15.46 3.57 -17.49
C LEU A 240 -15.36 2.10 -17.06
N ARG A 241 -15.48 1.17 -18.00
CA ARG A 241 -15.47 -0.25 -17.68
C ARG A 241 -14.37 -1.02 -18.40
N ALA A 242 -13.92 -2.14 -17.83
CA ALA A 242 -13.07 -3.08 -18.54
C ALA A 242 -13.91 -4.19 -19.16
N ALA A 243 -13.79 -4.34 -20.47
CA ALA A 243 -14.36 -5.43 -21.22
C ALA A 243 -13.25 -6.39 -21.70
N ASN A 244 -13.64 -7.66 -22.00
CA ASN A 244 -12.72 -8.67 -22.55
C ASN A 244 -11.47 -8.91 -21.69
N VAL A 245 -11.64 -8.95 -20.37
CA VAL A 245 -10.53 -9.14 -19.42
C VAL A 245 -9.97 -10.54 -19.56
N THR A 246 -8.66 -10.63 -19.81
CA THR A 246 -7.93 -11.90 -19.92
C THR A 246 -6.58 -11.81 -19.24
N ASN A 247 -6.08 -12.96 -18.73
CA ASN A 247 -4.72 -13.09 -18.19
C ASN A 247 -3.83 -13.82 -19.22
N ALA A 248 -2.68 -13.24 -19.51
CA ALA A 248 -1.69 -13.82 -20.42
C ALA A 248 -0.30 -13.82 -19.73
N GLY A 249 0.01 -14.91 -19.04
CA GLY A 249 1.32 -15.11 -18.38
C GLY A 249 1.64 -14.10 -17.27
N GLY A 250 0.62 -13.70 -16.50
CA GLY A 250 0.75 -12.74 -15.40
C GLY A 250 0.64 -11.27 -15.85
N ARG A 251 0.21 -11.02 -17.07
CA ARG A 251 -0.17 -9.69 -17.59
C ARG A 251 -1.67 -9.69 -17.88
N MET A 252 -2.36 -8.64 -17.49
CA MET A 252 -3.78 -8.51 -17.79
C MET A 252 -3.98 -7.78 -19.12
N ARG A 253 -4.91 -8.23 -19.95
CA ARG A 253 -5.35 -7.55 -21.17
C ARG A 253 -6.84 -7.30 -21.10
N PHE A 254 -7.25 -6.10 -21.49
CA PHE A 254 -8.65 -5.69 -21.50
C PHE A 254 -8.86 -4.49 -22.44
N VAL A 255 -10.11 -4.16 -22.69
CA VAL A 255 -10.50 -2.93 -23.39
C VAL A 255 -11.18 -2.02 -22.37
N ALA A 256 -10.62 -0.84 -22.13
CA ALA A 256 -11.28 0.20 -21.34
C ALA A 256 -12.28 0.95 -22.22
N GLU A 257 -13.56 0.81 -21.92
CA GLU A 257 -14.70 1.39 -22.65
C GLU A 257 -15.35 2.50 -21.85
N GLY A 258 -15.81 3.54 -22.51
CA GLY A 258 -16.42 4.73 -21.88
C GLY A 258 -15.43 5.85 -21.59
N GLN A 259 -15.94 7.04 -21.26
CA GLN A 259 -15.17 8.28 -21.06
C GLN A 259 -14.22 8.64 -22.24
N GLY A 260 -14.61 8.39 -23.47
CA GLY A 260 -13.80 8.64 -24.65
C GLY A 260 -13.77 7.46 -25.61
N SER A 261 -12.69 7.32 -26.36
CA SER A 261 -12.48 6.19 -27.26
C SER A 261 -12.19 4.91 -26.47
N ALA A 262 -12.55 3.75 -27.05
CA ALA A 262 -12.16 2.45 -26.51
C ALA A 262 -10.62 2.34 -26.55
N LEU A 263 -10.03 1.99 -25.41
CA LEU A 263 -8.58 1.85 -25.23
C LEU A 263 -8.22 0.39 -24.98
N ALA A 264 -7.46 -0.21 -25.91
CA ALA A 264 -6.88 -1.54 -25.69
C ALA A 264 -5.69 -1.41 -24.71
N VAL A 265 -5.73 -2.15 -23.62
CA VAL A 265 -4.75 -2.09 -22.53
C VAL A 265 -4.06 -3.42 -22.35
N GLU A 266 -2.75 -3.40 -22.29
CA GLU A 266 -1.94 -4.45 -21.68
C GLU A 266 -1.38 -3.91 -20.36
N LEU A 267 -1.70 -4.55 -19.25
CA LEU A 267 -1.26 -4.15 -17.92
C LEU A 267 -0.17 -5.12 -17.43
N ALA A 268 0.97 -4.58 -17.04
CA ALA A 268 2.11 -5.37 -16.55
C ALA A 268 1.94 -5.88 -15.11
N LEU A 269 0.71 -6.09 -14.66
CA LEU A 269 0.35 -6.64 -13.36
C LEU A 269 -0.66 -7.77 -13.55
N ALA A 270 -0.61 -8.77 -12.65
CA ALA A 270 -1.55 -9.87 -12.60
C ALA A 270 -2.76 -9.55 -11.71
N GLY A 271 -3.88 -10.20 -12.00
CA GLY A 271 -5.07 -10.18 -11.16
C GLY A 271 -6.11 -9.10 -11.52
N THR A 272 -7.37 -9.49 -11.41
CA THR A 272 -8.52 -8.64 -11.77
C THR A 272 -8.60 -7.37 -10.93
N HIS A 273 -8.20 -7.42 -9.65
CA HIS A 273 -8.11 -6.23 -8.79
C HIS A 273 -7.15 -5.17 -9.36
N ASN A 274 -6.10 -5.58 -10.07
CA ASN A 274 -5.19 -4.64 -10.73
C ASN A 274 -5.78 -4.04 -12.02
N VAL A 275 -6.73 -4.73 -12.68
CA VAL A 275 -7.52 -4.13 -13.74
C VAL A 275 -8.35 -2.96 -13.20
N GLN A 276 -8.99 -3.14 -12.04
CA GLN A 276 -9.72 -2.07 -11.35
C GLN A 276 -8.79 -0.89 -10.97
N ASN A 277 -7.62 -1.17 -10.41
CA ASN A 277 -6.61 -0.15 -10.11
C ASN A 277 -6.15 0.60 -11.37
N ALA A 278 -6.01 -0.10 -12.50
CA ALA A 278 -5.65 0.50 -13.79
C ALA A 278 -6.78 1.36 -14.36
N LEU A 279 -8.06 0.95 -14.21
CA LEU A 279 -9.19 1.77 -14.63
C LEU A 279 -9.22 3.10 -13.88
N ALA A 280 -8.94 3.11 -12.57
CA ALA A 280 -8.81 4.35 -11.82
C ALA A 280 -7.70 5.25 -12.39
N ALA A 281 -6.55 4.66 -12.76
CA ALA A 281 -5.45 5.41 -13.36
C ALA A 281 -5.78 5.93 -14.76
N ILE A 282 -6.55 5.18 -15.56
CA ILE A 282 -7.07 5.63 -16.87
C ILE A 282 -8.04 6.80 -16.67
N ALA A 283 -8.99 6.69 -15.73
CA ALA A 283 -9.96 7.74 -15.45
C ALA A 283 -9.26 9.05 -15.05
N VAL A 284 -8.33 8.98 -14.09
CA VAL A 284 -7.55 10.14 -13.66
C VAL A 284 -6.69 10.69 -14.80
N GLY A 285 -6.01 9.83 -15.56
CA GLY A 285 -5.17 10.25 -16.68
C GLY A 285 -5.96 11.02 -17.75
N ARG A 286 -7.14 10.52 -18.11
CA ARG A 286 -8.06 11.19 -19.05
C ARG A 286 -8.58 12.51 -18.50
N GLU A 287 -8.93 12.57 -17.21
CA GLU A 287 -9.43 13.78 -16.54
C GLU A 287 -8.38 14.90 -16.56
N VAL A 288 -7.11 14.59 -16.43
CA VAL A 288 -6.02 15.59 -16.49
C VAL A 288 -5.41 15.76 -17.89
N GLY A 289 -6.02 15.15 -18.92
CA GLY A 289 -5.65 15.35 -20.32
C GLY A 289 -4.44 14.55 -20.80
N VAL A 290 -4.06 13.45 -20.13
CA VAL A 290 -3.02 12.55 -20.63
C VAL A 290 -3.54 11.80 -21.88
N PRO A 291 -2.80 11.80 -23.01
CA PRO A 291 -3.22 11.06 -24.20
C PRO A 291 -3.33 9.56 -23.97
N ASP A 292 -4.36 8.91 -24.52
CA ASP A 292 -4.60 7.46 -24.39
C ASP A 292 -3.37 6.60 -24.74
N ALA A 293 -2.60 7.01 -25.76
CA ALA A 293 -1.36 6.32 -26.13
C ALA A 293 -0.29 6.34 -25.02
N ALA A 294 -0.19 7.44 -24.26
CA ALA A 294 0.72 7.53 -23.12
C ALA A 294 0.20 6.70 -21.94
N ILE A 295 -1.12 6.73 -21.70
CA ILE A 295 -1.76 5.88 -20.67
C ILE A 295 -1.46 4.40 -20.96
N ALA A 296 -1.68 3.93 -22.20
CA ALA A 296 -1.44 2.55 -22.59
C ALA A 296 0.03 2.14 -22.41
N ARG A 297 0.99 3.00 -22.80
CA ARG A 297 2.43 2.72 -22.59
C ARG A 297 2.78 2.66 -21.13
N ALA A 298 2.31 3.61 -20.31
CA ALA A 298 2.58 3.62 -18.87
C ALA A 298 2.13 2.31 -18.18
N LEU A 299 0.95 1.81 -18.55
CA LEU A 299 0.40 0.57 -17.99
C LEU A 299 1.14 -0.68 -18.49
N ALA A 300 1.55 -0.70 -19.77
CA ALA A 300 2.28 -1.82 -20.36
C ALA A 300 3.72 -1.94 -19.83
N GLU A 301 4.37 -0.80 -19.52
CA GLU A 301 5.76 -0.72 -19.04
C GLU A 301 5.87 -0.59 -17.52
N PHE A 302 4.76 -0.67 -16.79
CA PHE A 302 4.74 -0.52 -15.34
C PHE A 302 5.57 -1.61 -14.67
N LYS A 303 6.59 -1.22 -13.91
CA LYS A 303 7.54 -2.16 -13.27
C LYS A 303 7.06 -2.72 -11.94
N GLY A 304 5.90 -2.27 -11.46
CA GLY A 304 5.34 -2.70 -10.20
C GLY A 304 5.75 -1.85 -9.00
N VAL A 305 5.25 -2.24 -7.87
CA VAL A 305 5.55 -1.66 -6.55
C VAL A 305 6.19 -2.75 -5.69
N GLY A 306 7.17 -2.38 -4.89
CA GLY A 306 7.82 -3.31 -3.98
C GLY A 306 6.80 -3.99 -3.07
N ARG A 307 6.91 -5.28 -2.95
CA ARG A 307 6.03 -6.12 -2.13
C ARG A 307 4.54 -6.08 -2.54
N ARG A 308 4.23 -5.88 -3.84
CA ARG A 308 2.89 -5.99 -4.43
C ARG A 308 2.96 -6.96 -5.61
N PHE A 309 2.76 -8.26 -5.32
CA PHE A 309 2.99 -9.35 -6.26
C PHE A 309 4.38 -9.28 -6.92
N GLN A 310 5.39 -8.87 -6.13
CA GLN A 310 6.74 -8.65 -6.63
C GLN A 310 7.42 -9.98 -6.94
N ARG A 311 7.79 -10.21 -8.20
CA ARG A 311 8.58 -11.39 -8.60
C ARG A 311 10.05 -11.16 -8.31
N HIS A 312 10.65 -12.07 -7.56
CA HIS A 312 12.09 -12.11 -7.27
C HIS A 312 12.86 -13.06 -8.20
N GLY A 313 12.16 -13.72 -9.14
CA GLY A 313 12.75 -14.71 -10.03
C GLY A 313 12.69 -16.13 -9.47
N ASP A 314 13.49 -17.00 -10.04
CA ASP A 314 13.56 -18.42 -9.66
C ASP A 314 14.71 -18.65 -8.69
N VAL A 315 14.44 -19.36 -7.61
CA VAL A 315 15.38 -19.71 -6.54
C VAL A 315 15.74 -21.18 -6.68
N ALA A 316 17.06 -21.50 -6.66
CA ALA A 316 17.54 -22.86 -6.77
C ALA A 316 17.30 -23.66 -5.49
N LEU A 317 16.95 -24.94 -5.66
CA LEU A 317 16.84 -25.94 -4.59
C LEU A 317 18.13 -26.77 -4.47
N ALA A 318 18.54 -27.08 -3.25
CA ALA A 318 19.72 -27.88 -2.99
C ALA A 318 19.65 -29.30 -3.62
N ALA A 319 18.43 -29.84 -3.72
CA ALA A 319 18.17 -31.14 -4.35
C ALA A 319 18.08 -31.09 -5.89
N GLY A 320 18.30 -29.92 -6.49
CA GLY A 320 18.09 -29.65 -7.92
C GLY A 320 16.69 -29.14 -8.23
N GLY A 321 16.56 -28.38 -9.34
CA GLY A 321 15.34 -27.67 -9.73
C GLY A 321 15.23 -26.29 -9.11
N THR A 322 14.11 -25.61 -9.34
CA THR A 322 13.86 -24.24 -8.90
C THR A 322 12.41 -24.02 -8.49
N PHE A 323 12.14 -23.00 -7.68
CA PHE A 323 10.82 -22.46 -7.44
C PHE A 323 10.77 -20.97 -7.76
N THR A 324 9.63 -20.48 -8.25
CA THR A 324 9.42 -19.04 -8.47
C THR A 324 9.06 -18.36 -7.15
N LEU A 325 9.78 -17.28 -6.79
CA LEU A 325 9.54 -16.52 -5.57
C LEU A 325 8.77 -15.24 -5.85
N ILE A 326 7.67 -15.04 -5.11
CA ILE A 326 6.82 -13.84 -5.13
C ILE A 326 6.74 -13.29 -3.71
N ASP A 327 6.80 -11.95 -3.57
CA ASP A 327 6.58 -11.26 -2.30
C ASP A 327 5.39 -10.31 -2.40
N ASP A 328 4.50 -10.38 -1.41
CA ASP A 328 3.33 -9.53 -1.32
C ASP A 328 3.16 -8.94 0.09
N TYR A 329 2.69 -7.73 0.16
CA TYR A 329 2.44 -7.03 1.42
C TYR A 329 1.09 -7.42 2.04
N GLY A 330 0.25 -8.15 1.30
CA GLY A 330 -1.09 -8.55 1.71
C GLY A 330 -1.12 -9.13 3.12
N HIS A 331 -1.97 -8.57 3.96
CA HIS A 331 -2.10 -8.91 5.38
C HIS A 331 -3.55 -8.93 5.85
N HIS A 332 -4.49 -8.62 4.97
CA HIS A 332 -5.92 -8.76 5.15
C HIS A 332 -6.43 -9.97 4.33
N PRO A 333 -7.39 -10.78 4.81
CA PRO A 333 -7.88 -11.96 4.09
C PRO A 333 -8.34 -11.69 2.66
N VAL A 334 -8.96 -10.53 2.41
CA VAL A 334 -9.40 -10.09 1.07
C VAL A 334 -8.20 -9.88 0.14
N GLU A 335 -7.15 -9.20 0.60
CA GLU A 335 -5.91 -9.00 -0.18
C GLU A 335 -5.24 -10.34 -0.48
N MET A 336 -5.18 -11.22 0.52
CA MET A 336 -4.59 -12.56 0.39
C MET A 336 -5.34 -13.39 -0.65
N ALA A 337 -6.66 -13.39 -0.62
CA ALA A 337 -7.48 -14.12 -1.60
C ALA A 337 -7.23 -13.59 -3.03
N ALA A 338 -7.17 -12.26 -3.22
CA ALA A 338 -6.89 -11.64 -4.50
C ALA A 338 -5.49 -12.01 -5.04
N THR A 339 -4.45 -11.97 -4.17
CA THR A 339 -3.08 -12.33 -4.51
C THR A 339 -2.95 -13.82 -4.87
N LEU A 340 -3.59 -14.71 -4.11
CA LEU A 340 -3.58 -16.14 -4.39
C LEU A 340 -4.32 -16.48 -5.70
N ALA A 341 -5.43 -15.81 -5.98
CA ALA A 341 -6.13 -15.95 -7.26
C ALA A 341 -5.24 -15.51 -8.43
N ALA A 342 -4.59 -14.34 -8.31
CA ALA A 342 -3.65 -13.86 -9.32
C ALA A 342 -2.45 -14.81 -9.52
N ALA A 343 -1.96 -15.45 -8.45
CA ALA A 343 -0.90 -16.47 -8.54
C ALA A 343 -1.38 -17.71 -9.28
N ARG A 344 -2.56 -18.23 -8.97
CA ARG A 344 -3.13 -19.39 -9.69
C ARG A 344 -3.36 -19.13 -11.18
N GLU A 345 -3.87 -17.93 -11.51
CA GLU A 345 -4.07 -17.51 -12.91
C GLU A 345 -2.74 -17.32 -13.66
N SER A 346 -1.72 -16.79 -13.00
CA SER A 346 -0.41 -16.52 -13.61
C SER A 346 0.44 -17.77 -13.78
N PHE A 347 0.20 -18.81 -12.97
CA PHE A 347 0.97 -20.05 -12.94
C PHE A 347 0.04 -21.27 -12.95
N PRO A 348 -0.73 -21.51 -14.03
CA PRO A 348 -1.71 -22.58 -14.09
C PRO A 348 -1.06 -23.94 -13.88
N GLY A 349 -1.66 -24.76 -13.01
CA GLY A 349 -1.20 -26.13 -12.72
C GLY A 349 0.02 -26.23 -11.81
N ARG A 350 0.65 -25.13 -11.42
CA ARG A 350 1.76 -25.14 -10.45
C ARG A 350 1.24 -25.12 -9.01
N ARG A 351 1.94 -25.83 -8.12
CA ARG A 351 1.64 -25.86 -6.69
C ARG A 351 2.00 -24.50 -6.05
N ILE A 352 1.09 -23.95 -5.26
CA ILE A 352 1.29 -22.71 -4.52
C ILE A 352 1.65 -23.01 -3.07
N VAL A 353 2.84 -22.59 -2.65
CA VAL A 353 3.30 -22.61 -1.27
C VAL A 353 3.14 -21.21 -0.70
N LEU A 354 2.15 -21.00 0.15
CA LEU A 354 1.97 -19.76 0.87
C LEU A 354 2.84 -19.75 2.12
N VAL A 355 3.60 -18.66 2.31
CA VAL A 355 4.39 -18.38 3.51
C VAL A 355 3.85 -17.11 4.12
N PHE A 356 3.10 -17.22 5.21
CA PHE A 356 2.33 -16.10 5.75
C PHE A 356 2.77 -15.72 7.16
N GLN A 357 2.89 -14.41 7.41
CA GLN A 357 3.04 -13.85 8.76
C GLN A 357 1.84 -12.96 9.08
N PRO A 358 0.97 -13.32 10.02
CA PRO A 358 -0.11 -12.46 10.48
C PRO A 358 0.47 -11.16 11.07
N HIS A 359 -0.27 -10.06 10.92
CA HIS A 359 0.15 -8.75 11.38
C HIS A 359 -0.90 -8.18 12.33
N ARG A 360 -0.50 -7.91 13.59
CA ARG A 360 -1.31 -7.51 14.74
C ARG A 360 -2.18 -8.65 15.31
N TYR A 361 -2.19 -8.75 16.62
CA TYR A 361 -3.04 -9.70 17.33
C TYR A 361 -4.53 -9.35 17.24
N THR A 362 -4.86 -8.05 17.28
CA THR A 362 -6.24 -7.57 17.13
C THR A 362 -6.83 -8.00 15.80
N ARG A 363 -6.16 -7.75 14.68
CA ARG A 363 -6.62 -8.18 13.35
C ARG A 363 -6.72 -9.70 13.25
N THR A 364 -5.73 -10.43 13.78
CA THR A 364 -5.75 -11.90 13.77
C THR A 364 -6.97 -12.44 14.53
N ARG A 365 -7.33 -11.83 15.66
CA ARG A 365 -8.53 -12.18 16.44
C ARG A 365 -9.82 -11.87 15.67
N ASP A 366 -9.93 -10.64 15.15
CA ASP A 366 -11.17 -10.11 14.59
C ASP A 366 -11.53 -10.75 13.25
N LEU A 367 -10.53 -11.19 12.46
CA LEU A 367 -10.67 -11.84 11.17
C LEU A 367 -10.25 -13.33 11.19
N PHE A 368 -10.27 -13.96 12.36
CA PHE A 368 -9.71 -15.29 12.55
C PHE A 368 -10.30 -16.34 11.59
N GLU A 369 -11.62 -16.38 11.46
CA GLU A 369 -12.34 -17.32 10.58
C GLU A 369 -12.03 -17.06 9.10
N ASP A 370 -11.90 -15.79 8.70
CA ASP A 370 -11.56 -15.40 7.33
C ASP A 370 -10.12 -15.79 6.98
N PHE A 371 -9.18 -15.66 7.94
CA PHE A 371 -7.83 -16.19 7.78
C PHE A 371 -7.84 -17.71 7.62
N VAL A 372 -8.56 -18.45 8.45
CA VAL A 372 -8.66 -19.92 8.32
C VAL A 372 -9.18 -20.28 6.93
N ARG A 373 -10.21 -19.58 6.45
CA ARG A 373 -10.82 -19.82 5.13
C ARG A 373 -9.82 -19.59 3.99
N VAL A 374 -9.12 -18.45 3.96
CA VAL A 374 -8.19 -18.14 2.88
C VAL A 374 -6.93 -18.99 2.93
N LEU A 375 -6.35 -19.24 4.10
CA LEU A 375 -5.17 -20.08 4.27
C LEU A 375 -5.42 -21.52 3.83
N SER A 376 -6.65 -22.01 4.04
CA SER A 376 -7.06 -23.36 3.63
C SER A 376 -7.23 -23.53 2.12
N THR A 377 -7.08 -22.49 1.30
CA THR A 377 -7.14 -22.57 -0.18
C THR A 377 -5.80 -22.89 -0.83
N THR A 378 -4.71 -22.94 -0.08
CA THR A 378 -3.36 -23.14 -0.59
C THR A 378 -2.98 -24.62 -0.68
N ASP A 379 -2.01 -24.95 -1.53
CA ASP A 379 -1.56 -26.34 -1.69
C ASP A 379 -0.54 -26.73 -0.60
N SER A 380 0.14 -25.74 -0.04
CA SER A 380 1.06 -25.89 1.09
C SER A 380 1.13 -24.59 1.86
N LEU A 381 1.27 -24.66 3.17
CA LEU A 381 1.26 -23.50 4.05
C LEU A 381 2.43 -23.54 5.05
N VAL A 382 3.23 -22.49 5.04
CA VAL A 382 4.16 -22.15 6.11
C VAL A 382 3.60 -20.94 6.85
N LEU A 383 3.36 -21.05 8.14
CA LEU A 383 2.74 -20.02 8.96
C LEU A 383 3.70 -19.56 10.06
N ALA A 384 4.14 -18.31 10.00
CA ALA A 384 4.94 -17.70 11.05
C ALA A 384 4.08 -17.17 12.20
N ASP A 385 4.72 -16.89 13.35
CA ASP A 385 4.00 -16.25 14.44
C ASP A 385 3.68 -14.79 14.12
N VAL A 386 2.70 -14.23 14.85
CA VAL A 386 2.17 -12.88 14.64
C VAL A 386 3.27 -11.82 14.79
N TYR A 387 3.36 -10.92 13.84
CA TYR A 387 4.12 -9.67 14.02
C TYR A 387 3.28 -8.70 14.85
N PRO A 388 3.73 -8.35 16.08
CA PRO A 388 2.88 -7.65 17.04
C PRO A 388 2.60 -6.19 16.70
N ALA A 389 3.48 -5.52 15.96
CA ALA A 389 3.36 -4.09 15.62
C ALA A 389 3.10 -3.17 16.83
N GLY A 390 3.68 -3.51 17.98
CA GLY A 390 3.53 -2.76 19.24
C GLY A 390 2.35 -3.21 20.12
N GLU A 391 1.53 -4.16 19.65
CA GLU A 391 0.44 -4.72 20.47
C GLU A 391 0.92 -5.76 21.48
N THR A 392 0.20 -5.89 22.58
CA THR A 392 0.39 -6.98 23.54
C THR A 392 -0.23 -8.27 23.00
N PRO A 393 0.35 -9.45 23.29
CA PRO A 393 -0.22 -10.73 22.86
C PRO A 393 -1.65 -10.93 23.35
N ILE A 394 -2.51 -11.44 22.46
CA ILE A 394 -3.89 -11.81 22.74
C ILE A 394 -3.99 -13.34 22.73
N VAL A 395 -4.51 -13.91 23.81
CA VAL A 395 -4.70 -15.37 23.94
C VAL A 395 -5.55 -15.90 22.79
N ALA A 396 -5.12 -16.99 22.18
CA ALA A 396 -5.76 -17.67 21.05
C ALA A 396 -5.81 -16.84 19.72
N ALA A 397 -5.10 -15.73 19.65
CA ALA A 397 -4.95 -14.93 18.41
C ALA A 397 -3.50 -14.94 17.90
N ASP A 398 -2.71 -15.94 18.26
CA ASP A 398 -1.34 -16.15 17.81
C ASP A 398 -1.27 -17.04 16.54
N GLY A 399 -0.09 -17.10 15.92
CA GLY A 399 0.12 -17.93 14.73
C GLY A 399 -0.06 -19.42 15.01
N ARG A 400 0.21 -19.88 16.22
CA ARG A 400 0.04 -21.28 16.64
C ARG A 400 -1.44 -21.65 16.74
N ALA A 401 -2.28 -20.76 17.28
CA ALA A 401 -3.73 -20.95 17.34
C ALA A 401 -4.33 -21.01 15.93
N LEU A 402 -3.88 -20.11 15.05
CA LEU A 402 -4.30 -20.08 13.65
C LEU A 402 -3.87 -21.36 12.90
N ALA A 403 -2.64 -21.84 13.10
CA ALA A 403 -2.18 -23.10 12.52
C ALA A 403 -3.03 -24.29 12.97
N ARG A 404 -3.42 -24.34 14.26
CA ARG A 404 -4.32 -25.39 14.77
C ARG A 404 -5.70 -25.35 14.11
N ALA A 405 -6.27 -24.16 13.94
CA ALA A 405 -7.57 -24.00 13.31
C ALA A 405 -7.55 -24.41 11.82
N VAL A 406 -6.51 -24.04 11.07
CA VAL A 406 -6.30 -24.46 9.67
C VAL A 406 -6.16 -25.99 9.58
N ARG A 407 -5.42 -26.60 10.51
CA ARG A 407 -5.28 -28.09 10.59
C ARG A 407 -6.63 -28.76 10.84
N VAL A 408 -7.44 -28.20 11.76
CA VAL A 408 -8.79 -28.72 12.03
C VAL A 408 -9.71 -28.60 10.81
N ALA A 409 -9.56 -27.55 9.99
CA ALA A 409 -10.29 -27.41 8.74
C ALA A 409 -9.95 -28.51 7.71
N GLY A 410 -8.80 -29.19 7.87
CA GLY A 410 -8.46 -30.45 7.22
C GLY A 410 -8.13 -30.36 5.71
N ARG A 411 -7.93 -29.17 5.16
CA ARG A 411 -7.64 -28.98 3.72
C ARG A 411 -6.14 -28.88 3.42
N VAL A 412 -5.37 -28.32 4.33
CA VAL A 412 -3.91 -28.18 4.24
C VAL A 412 -3.30 -28.42 5.62
N GLU A 413 -2.15 -29.09 5.68
CA GLU A 413 -1.37 -29.26 6.91
C GLU A 413 -0.37 -28.10 7.03
N PRO A 414 -0.55 -27.16 7.96
CA PRO A 414 0.33 -26.02 8.11
C PRO A 414 1.64 -26.41 8.82
N VAL A 415 2.76 -25.93 8.32
CA VAL A 415 4.05 -25.93 8.99
C VAL A 415 4.16 -24.63 9.78
N PHE A 416 4.09 -24.71 11.10
CA PHE A 416 4.24 -23.53 11.97
C PHE A 416 5.71 -23.23 12.25
N VAL A 417 6.11 -21.96 12.14
CA VAL A 417 7.47 -21.48 12.39
C VAL A 417 7.40 -20.34 13.42
N GLU A 418 8.04 -20.53 14.57
CA GLU A 418 8.00 -19.57 15.68
C GLU A 418 8.87 -18.34 15.39
N SER A 419 10.07 -18.56 14.87
CA SER A 419 11.02 -17.48 14.56
C SER A 419 11.03 -17.14 13.08
N ILE A 420 10.94 -15.86 12.75
CA ILE A 420 11.06 -15.38 11.37
C ILE A 420 12.42 -15.74 10.75
N GLY A 421 13.46 -15.89 11.57
CA GLY A 421 14.81 -16.29 11.12
C GLY A 421 14.86 -17.70 10.52
N ASP A 422 13.93 -18.58 10.93
CA ASP A 422 13.89 -19.97 10.47
C ASP A 422 13.02 -20.16 9.21
N VAL A 423 12.27 -19.13 8.81
CA VAL A 423 11.33 -19.21 7.67
C VAL A 423 12.05 -19.53 6.36
N ALA A 424 13.20 -18.91 6.08
CA ALA A 424 13.92 -19.16 4.85
C ALA A 424 14.43 -20.61 4.74
N ALA A 425 14.88 -21.22 5.85
CA ALA A 425 15.26 -22.64 5.90
C ALA A 425 14.04 -23.53 5.69
N THR A 426 12.94 -23.24 6.40
CA THR A 426 11.68 -24.00 6.26
C THR A 426 11.13 -23.96 4.83
N ILE A 427 11.25 -22.81 4.14
CA ILE A 427 10.84 -22.70 2.71
C ILE A 427 11.65 -23.70 1.87
N ARG A 428 12.97 -23.80 2.07
CA ARG A 428 13.83 -24.73 1.31
C ARG A 428 13.49 -26.20 1.57
N ASP A 429 13.01 -26.53 2.77
CA ASP A 429 12.61 -27.90 3.14
C ASP A 429 11.23 -28.26 2.56
N VAL A 430 10.32 -27.30 2.41
CA VAL A 430 8.93 -27.52 1.97
C VAL A 430 8.77 -27.37 0.45
N ALA A 431 9.53 -26.47 -0.16
CA ALA A 431 9.43 -26.17 -1.59
C ALA A 431 9.95 -27.31 -2.45
N ARG A 432 9.34 -27.48 -3.62
CA ARG A 432 9.66 -28.50 -4.63
C ARG A 432 9.96 -27.83 -5.96
N ASP A 433 10.58 -28.59 -6.85
CA ASP A 433 10.78 -28.13 -8.24
C ASP A 433 9.45 -27.75 -8.88
N GLY A 434 9.45 -26.59 -9.53
CA GLY A 434 8.26 -26.06 -10.20
C GLY A 434 7.27 -25.34 -9.29
N ASP A 435 7.47 -25.24 -7.98
CA ASP A 435 6.56 -24.53 -7.08
C ASP A 435 6.52 -23.01 -7.33
N VAL A 436 5.43 -22.39 -6.91
CA VAL A 436 5.33 -20.93 -6.72
C VAL A 436 5.27 -20.66 -5.22
N VAL A 437 6.31 -20.05 -4.68
CA VAL A 437 6.39 -19.66 -3.27
C VAL A 437 5.96 -18.21 -3.16
N VAL A 438 4.92 -17.95 -2.38
CA VAL A 438 4.39 -16.60 -2.12
C VAL A 438 4.65 -16.23 -0.66
N THR A 439 5.60 -15.32 -0.40
CA THR A 439 5.76 -14.72 0.93
C THR A 439 4.76 -13.59 1.10
N MET A 440 4.03 -13.57 2.22
CA MET A 440 2.94 -12.61 2.41
C MET A 440 2.84 -12.11 3.84
N GLY A 441 2.63 -10.79 3.99
CA GLY A 441 2.43 -10.13 5.28
C GLY A 441 3.10 -8.76 5.39
N ALA A 442 2.59 -7.87 6.25
CA ALA A 442 3.09 -6.51 6.44
C ALA A 442 4.31 -6.41 7.38
N GLY A 443 4.65 -7.50 8.08
CA GLY A 443 5.70 -7.54 9.10
C GLY A 443 7.09 -7.89 8.59
N SER A 444 7.88 -8.49 9.48
CA SER A 444 9.28 -8.87 9.27
C SER A 444 9.49 -9.93 8.18
N ILE A 445 8.44 -10.61 7.74
CA ILE A 445 8.49 -11.56 6.61
C ILE A 445 9.01 -10.91 5.32
N GLY A 446 8.87 -9.60 5.16
CA GLY A 446 9.43 -8.86 4.02
C GLY A 446 10.96 -8.93 3.89
N SER A 447 11.68 -9.43 4.90
CA SER A 447 13.12 -9.69 4.81
C SER A 447 13.48 -11.05 4.23
N VAL A 448 12.52 -11.98 4.17
CA VAL A 448 12.76 -13.38 3.76
C VAL A 448 13.17 -13.51 2.29
N PRO A 449 12.58 -12.78 1.32
CA PRO A 449 13.00 -12.88 -0.08
C PRO A 449 14.50 -12.60 -0.29
N ALA A 450 15.04 -11.59 0.39
CA ALA A 450 16.47 -11.27 0.29
C ALA A 450 17.38 -12.39 0.83
N GLN A 451 16.94 -13.10 1.88
CA GLN A 451 17.69 -14.24 2.45
C GLN A 451 17.68 -15.47 1.51
N LEU A 452 16.60 -15.64 0.76
CA LEU A 452 16.50 -16.72 -0.24
C LEU A 452 17.35 -16.45 -1.47
N SER A 453 17.42 -15.18 -1.92
CA SER A 453 18.20 -14.77 -3.10
C SER A 453 19.69 -14.64 -2.84
N ALA A 454 20.12 -14.33 -1.60
CA ALA A 454 21.54 -14.14 -1.24
C ALA A 454 22.31 -15.47 -1.07
N ALA A 455 21.63 -16.61 -1.02
CA ALA A 455 22.21 -17.93 -0.78
C ALA A 455 22.36 -18.75 -2.08
N THR A 456 22.13 -18.13 -3.23
CA THR A 456 22.44 -18.63 -4.58
C THR A 456 23.70 -17.96 -5.10
#